data_696296d6bd79799436d99179b0be2b02
#
_entry.id   696296d6bd79799436d99179b0be2b02
#
_cell.length_a   1.000
_cell.length_b   1.000
_cell.length_c   1.000
_cell.angle_alpha   90.00
_cell.angle_beta   90.00
_cell.angle_gamma   90.00
#
_symmetry.space_group_name_H-M   'P 1'
#
loop_
_entity.id
_entity.type
_entity.pdbx_description
1 polymer ?
#
loop_
_entity_poly.entity_id
_entity_poly.type
_entity_poly.pdbx_seq_one_letter_code
_entity_poly.pdbx_strand_id
1 'polypeptide(L)' 'MKYQETREKVLEIAVKCLEKGLIHGTAGNVSMRVPGEDVAIITPTRIPYDQLKPEQLPAVSLTEIGRAHV' A
#
# COMPACT_ATOMS: atom_id res chain seq x y z
N MET A 1 6.40 -14.69 1.97
CA MET A 1 5.98 -13.46 2.66
C MET A 1 4.47 -13.40 2.70
N LYS A 2 3.93 -12.98 3.81
CA LYS A 2 2.49 -12.93 4.00
C LYS A 2 1.84 -11.85 3.11
N TYR A 3 0.73 -12.18 2.48
CA TYR A 3 -0.01 -11.29 1.58
C TYR A 3 0.78 -10.88 0.34
N GLN A 4 1.64 -11.75 -0.14
CA GLN A 4 2.54 -11.48 -1.27
C GLN A 4 1.79 -10.93 -2.49
N GLU A 5 0.71 -11.59 -2.87
CA GLU A 5 -0.06 -11.21 -4.06
C GLU A 5 -0.63 -9.80 -3.96
N THR A 6 -1.21 -9.46 -2.81
CA THR A 6 -1.76 -8.13 -2.59
C THR A 6 -0.67 -7.08 -2.54
N ARG A 7 0.47 -7.38 -1.90
CA ARG A 7 1.61 -6.48 -1.86
C ARG A 7 2.13 -6.16 -3.26
N GLU A 8 2.24 -7.17 -4.11
CA GLU A 8 2.69 -6.97 -5.47
C GLU A 8 1.70 -6.12 -6.29
N LYS A 9 0.40 -6.32 -6.08
CA LYS A 9 -0.62 -5.52 -6.76
C LYS A 9 -0.58 -4.06 -6.33
N VAL A 10 -0.45 -3.80 -5.05
CA VAL A 10 -0.36 -2.42 -4.54
C VAL A 10 0.85 -1.72 -5.14
N LEU A 11 1.99 -2.39 -5.16
CA LEU A 11 3.22 -1.84 -5.73
C LEU A 11 3.07 -1.57 -7.22
N GLU A 12 2.49 -2.50 -7.97
CA GLU A 12 2.25 -2.33 -9.40
C GLU A 12 1.38 -1.12 -9.69
N ILE A 13 0.29 -0.96 -8.94
CA ILE A 13 -0.62 0.18 -9.11
C ILE A 13 0.08 1.48 -8.75
N ALA A 14 0.85 1.49 -7.66
CA ALA A 14 1.57 2.68 -7.23
C ALA A 14 2.58 3.15 -8.29
N VAL A 15 3.33 2.21 -8.87
CA VAL A 15 4.30 2.53 -9.92
C VAL A 15 3.59 3.06 -11.16
N LYS A 16 2.47 2.46 -11.55
CA LYS A 16 1.70 2.94 -12.69
C LYS A 16 1.15 4.34 -12.47
N CYS A 17 0.69 4.64 -11.27
CA CYS A 17 0.21 5.99 -10.94
C CYS A 17 1.34 7.02 -11.03
N LEU A 18 2.54 6.66 -10.58
CA LEU A 18 3.70 7.52 -10.67
C LEU A 18 4.09 7.77 -12.13
N GLU A 19 4.12 6.71 -12.95
CA GLU A 19 4.47 6.82 -14.37
C GLU A 19 3.48 7.69 -15.15
N LYS A 20 2.21 7.66 -14.77
CA LYS A 20 1.16 8.44 -15.44
C LYS A 20 1.03 9.85 -14.89
N GLY A 21 1.84 10.23 -13.92
CA GLY A 21 1.79 11.56 -13.34
C GLY A 21 0.59 11.81 -12.43
N LEU A 22 -0.08 10.75 -11.99
CA LEU A 22 -1.22 10.87 -11.08
C LEU A 22 -0.79 11.14 -9.64
N ILE A 23 0.44 10.76 -9.30
CA ILE A 23 1.06 11.04 -8.01
C ILE A 23 2.51 11.47 -8.29
N HIS A 24 3.13 12.15 -7.32
CA HIS A 24 4.48 12.67 -7.47
C HIS A 24 5.38 12.22 -6.31
N GLY A 25 6.47 11.52 -6.65
CA GLY A 25 7.47 11.11 -5.68
C GLY A 25 6.89 10.25 -4.57
N THR A 26 6.86 10.78 -3.35
CA THR A 26 6.27 10.12 -2.19
C THR A 26 4.89 10.67 -1.81
N ALA A 27 4.36 11.58 -2.63
CA ALA A 27 3.05 12.17 -2.38
C ALA A 27 1.93 11.22 -2.83
N GLY A 28 0.86 11.19 -2.06
CA GLY A 28 -0.25 10.29 -2.33
C GLY A 28 0.00 8.89 -1.77
N ASN A 29 -1.07 8.16 -1.56
CA ASN A 29 -1.02 6.81 -1.00
C ASN A 29 -1.86 5.86 -1.83
N VAL A 30 -1.39 4.62 -1.92
CA VAL A 30 -2.16 3.53 -2.53
C VAL A 30 -2.39 2.48 -1.46
N SER A 31 -3.60 1.98 -1.38
CA SER A 31 -3.92 0.93 -0.43
C SER A 31 -4.88 -0.07 -1.06
N MET A 32 -4.84 -1.30 -0.56
CA MET A 32 -5.72 -2.35 -1.04
C MET A 32 -6.01 -3.31 0.10
N ARG A 33 -7.28 -3.66 0.27
CA ARG A 33 -7.67 -4.65 1.27
C ARG A 33 -7.27 -6.03 0.78
N VAL A 34 -6.74 -6.83 1.68
CA VAL A 34 -6.45 -8.24 1.39
C VAL A 34 -7.77 -9.00 1.30
N PRO A 35 -8.05 -9.68 0.17
CA PRO A 35 -9.31 -10.41 0.03
C PRO A 35 -9.52 -11.44 1.14
N GLY A 36 -10.69 -11.40 1.75
CA GLY A 36 -11.05 -12.35 2.80
C GLY A 36 -10.47 -12.05 4.17
N GLU A 37 -9.71 -10.96 4.32
CA GLU A 37 -9.10 -10.60 5.59
C GLU A 37 -9.40 -9.17 5.98
N ASP A 38 -9.25 -8.89 7.28
CA ASP A 38 -9.48 -7.54 7.82
C ASP A 38 -8.16 -6.78 7.90
N VAL A 39 -7.45 -6.77 6.79
CA VAL A 39 -6.11 -6.21 6.66
C VAL A 39 -6.03 -5.42 5.35
N ALA A 40 -5.37 -4.29 5.40
CA ALA A 40 -5.04 -3.50 4.20
C ALA A 40 -3.53 -3.41 4.04
N ILE A 41 -3.07 -3.49 2.80
CA ILE A 41 -1.68 -3.22 2.44
C ILE A 41 -1.63 -1.78 1.94
N ILE A 42 -0.72 -0.98 2.49
CA ILE A 42 -0.61 0.43 2.14
C ILE A 42 0.82 0.77 1.72
N THR A 43 0.97 1.85 0.96
CA THR A 43 2.29 2.34 0.60
C THR A 43 2.87 3.17 1.74
N PRO A 44 4.18 3.03 2.05
CA PRO A 44 4.83 3.87 3.05
C PRO A 44 5.03 5.29 2.51
N THR A 45 5.16 6.26 3.41
CA THR A 45 5.17 7.68 3.04
C THR A 45 6.55 8.23 2.67
N ARG A 46 7.63 7.49 2.92
CA ARG A 46 8.99 8.05 2.79
C ARG A 46 9.87 7.39 1.74
N ILE A 47 9.38 6.37 1.08
CA ILE A 47 10.15 5.65 0.07
C ILE A 47 9.54 5.93 -1.29
N PRO A 48 10.31 6.44 -2.27
CA PRO A 48 9.80 6.62 -3.62
C PRO A 48 9.29 5.30 -4.20
N TYR A 49 8.18 5.35 -4.91
CA TYR A 49 7.51 4.13 -5.39
C TYR A 49 8.36 3.30 -6.34
N ASP A 50 9.26 3.93 -7.10
CA ASP A 50 10.17 3.24 -7.99
C ASP A 50 11.29 2.49 -7.25
N GLN A 51 11.44 2.73 -5.96
CA GLN A 51 12.44 2.06 -5.12
C GLN A 51 11.80 1.10 -4.12
N LEU A 52 10.48 0.97 -4.12
CA LEU A 52 9.76 0.11 -3.19
C LEU A 52 9.87 -1.36 -3.57
N LYS A 53 9.97 -2.19 -2.53
CA LYS A 53 9.88 -3.64 -2.67
C LYS A 53 8.63 -4.12 -1.94
N PRO A 54 8.01 -5.24 -2.37
CA PRO A 54 6.78 -5.72 -1.75
C PRO A 54 6.87 -5.92 -0.24
N GLU A 55 8.01 -6.37 0.27
CA GLU A 55 8.20 -6.59 1.71
C GLU A 55 8.24 -5.30 2.53
N GLN A 56 8.35 -4.15 1.89
CA GLN A 56 8.39 -2.86 2.56
C GLN A 56 7.00 -2.25 2.77
N LEU A 57 5.98 -2.84 2.17
CA LEU A 57 4.60 -2.34 2.28
C LEU A 57 3.99 -2.82 3.59
N PRO A 58 3.58 -1.91 4.50
CA PRO A 58 2.99 -2.34 5.77
C PRO A 58 1.62 -2.95 5.60
N ALA A 59 1.33 -3.93 6.45
CA ALA A 59 0.01 -4.54 6.57
C ALA A 59 -0.65 -3.97 7.84
N VAL A 60 -1.81 -3.37 7.68
CA VAL A 60 -2.48 -2.66 8.77
C VAL A 60 -3.83 -3.31 9.05
N SER A 61 -4.12 -3.54 10.34
CA SER A 61 -5.41 -4.09 10.74
C SER A 61 -6.50 -3.05 10.60
N LEU A 62 -7.53 -3.36 9.83
CA LEU A 62 -8.66 -2.45 9.64
C LEU A 62 -9.49 -2.32 10.92
N THR A 63 -9.49 -3.34 11.75
CA THR A 63 -10.18 -3.30 13.04
C THR A 63 -9.56 -2.25 13.96
N GLU A 64 -8.23 -2.20 13.99
CA GLU A 64 -7.51 -1.22 14.81
C GLU A 64 -7.71 0.20 14.29
N ILE A 65 -7.72 0.37 12.96
CA ILE A 65 -8.01 1.66 12.35
C ILE A 65 -9.41 2.14 12.74
N GLY A 66 -10.39 1.24 12.70
CA GLY A 66 -11.75 1.56 13.10
C GLY A 66 -11.85 2.01 14.55
N ARG A 67 -11.09 1.38 15.44
CA ARG A 67 -11.06 1.76 16.85
C ARG A 67 -10.43 3.14 17.06
N ALA A 68 -9.45 3.48 16.26
CA ALA A 68 -8.76 4.76 16.37
C ALA A 68 -9.67 5.95 16.03
N HIS A 69 -10.74 5.71 15.30
CA HIS A 69 -11.68 6.76 14.89
C HIS A 69 -12.93 6.86 15.75
N VAL A 70 -13.03 6.02 16.77
CA VAL A 70 -14.22 6.02 17.65
C VAL A 70 -14.06 6.95 18.86
#